data_f7c61fdc56c6a8e4661a7a8344b5a56a
#
_entry.id   f7c61fdc56c6a8e4661a7a8344b5a56a
#
_cell.length_a   1.000
_cell.length_b   1.000
_cell.length_c   1.000
_cell.angle_alpha   90.00
_cell.angle_beta   90.00
_cell.angle_gamma   90.00
#
_symmetry.space_group_name_H-M   'P 1'
#
loop_
_entity.id
_entity.type
_entity.pdbx_description
1 polymer ?
#
loop_
_entity_poly.entity_id
_entity_poly.type
_entity_poly.pdbx_seq_one_letter_code
_entity_poly.pdbx_strand_id
1 'polypeptide(L)'
;DPPGPGRPRTAPLPPGRLHLPARLRPRLSGLVDGALGYVLGCTALAVAPGERCIVTDHRLLQLSWTRDAYYQASLLLAACRLEPHALGVVAEHLRWLWGRCDRTGGWMRSHLPNGAVKDQAFQADQQLYPLLELLDYREAAGAWPEAPPGHAGWGELVADTWRALPVDPDLGLVAGEENPADDPASLPYLLSTQVLLWHTATRLRALAGELGLEARALAGTADTVRAAIRDRFVCPGPFGTQWAYETDGRGRSRRYHDANDLPTAFAPLWGLCPPEDRQWSATMRFALDPANPGWSPGRWGGLGSAHTPGTWPLGDIQEWVATSLLGDTARAERALERLLAVAAPDGLLPETYHPGTGRWLARPWFAWPAATLAALALGAWTAGLDGASGG
;
A
#
# COMPACT_ATOMS: atom_id res chain seq x y z
N ASP A 1 -3.93 24.45 36.79
CA ASP A 1 -3.41 23.09 36.58
C ASP A 1 -3.55 22.71 35.11
N PRO A 2 -2.46 22.34 34.39
CA PRO A 2 -2.56 21.79 33.05
C PRO A 2 -3.31 20.45 33.12
N PRO A 3 -4.19 20.13 32.16
CA PRO A 3 -4.85 18.84 32.15
C PRO A 3 -3.78 17.75 32.06
N GLY A 4 -3.83 16.80 32.99
CA GLY A 4 -2.95 15.64 33.00
C GLY A 4 -3.09 14.84 31.68
N PRO A 5 -2.10 14.00 31.32
CA PRO A 5 -2.12 13.22 30.10
C PRO A 5 -3.40 12.36 30.11
N GLY A 6 -4.35 12.73 29.23
CA GLY A 6 -5.59 12.01 29.07
C GLY A 6 -5.28 10.55 28.72
N ARG A 7 -6.05 9.60 29.29
CA ARG A 7 -6.00 8.19 28.89
C ARG A 7 -6.10 8.13 27.37
N PRO A 8 -5.26 7.31 26.68
CA PRO A 8 -5.36 7.14 25.25
C PRO A 8 -6.82 6.77 24.89
N ARG A 9 -7.43 7.57 24.01
CA ARG A 9 -8.75 7.26 23.47
C ARG A 9 -8.56 6.08 22.54
N THR A 10 -8.96 4.89 22.97
CA THR A 10 -8.97 3.74 22.09
C THR A 10 -9.91 4.01 20.92
N ALA A 11 -9.35 4.07 19.71
CA ALA A 11 -10.12 4.30 18.49
C ALA A 11 -11.22 3.24 18.34
N PRO A 12 -12.50 3.62 18.22
CA PRO A 12 -13.55 2.66 17.94
C PRO A 12 -13.34 2.10 16.53
N LEU A 13 -13.03 0.78 16.44
CA LEU A 13 -12.89 0.11 15.17
C LEU A 13 -14.27 -0.11 14.55
N PRO A 14 -14.54 0.34 13.30
CA PRO A 14 -15.81 0.13 12.64
C PRO A 14 -16.09 -1.36 12.41
N PRO A 15 -17.36 -1.78 12.23
CA PRO A 15 -17.66 -3.10 11.70
C PRO A 15 -17.10 -3.18 10.28
N GLY A 16 -16.11 -4.04 10.07
CA GLY A 16 -15.41 -4.19 8.79
C GLY A 16 -15.77 -5.51 8.11
N ARG A 17 -15.50 -5.59 6.80
CA ARG A 17 -15.64 -6.82 6.00
C ARG A 17 -14.50 -7.82 6.24
N LEU A 18 -13.38 -7.36 6.78
CA LEU A 18 -12.29 -8.23 7.19
C LEU A 18 -12.61 -8.87 8.55
N HIS A 19 -12.29 -10.15 8.67
CA HIS A 19 -12.56 -10.91 9.90
C HIS A 19 -11.77 -10.33 11.08
N LEU A 20 -12.48 -9.78 12.05
CA LEU A 20 -11.90 -9.20 13.27
C LEU A 20 -12.64 -9.74 14.52
N PRO A 21 -12.11 -10.77 15.19
CA PRO A 21 -12.67 -11.33 16.41
C PRO A 21 -12.79 -10.27 17.51
N ALA A 22 -13.92 -10.30 18.23
CA ALA A 22 -14.18 -9.32 19.31
C ALA A 22 -13.07 -9.29 20.37
N ARG A 23 -12.47 -10.45 20.70
CA ARG A 23 -11.37 -10.57 21.68
C ARG A 23 -10.06 -9.88 21.27
N LEU A 24 -9.83 -9.70 19.96
CA LEU A 24 -8.62 -9.05 19.44
C LEU A 24 -8.79 -7.52 19.25
N ARG A 25 -10.03 -7.02 19.23
CA ARG A 25 -10.33 -5.60 19.03
C ARG A 25 -9.57 -4.66 19.98
N PRO A 26 -9.51 -4.90 21.31
CA PRO A 26 -8.81 -3.98 22.21
C PRO A 26 -7.31 -3.87 21.92
N ARG A 27 -6.64 -5.00 21.59
CA ARG A 27 -5.22 -5.01 21.26
C ARG A 27 -4.96 -4.32 19.91
N LEU A 28 -5.82 -4.57 18.92
CA LEU A 28 -5.71 -3.91 17.61
C LEU A 28 -5.98 -2.41 17.72
N SER A 29 -6.93 -1.99 18.56
CA SER A 29 -7.16 -0.57 18.84
C SER A 29 -5.93 0.09 19.47
N GLY A 30 -5.25 -0.56 20.41
CA GLY A 30 -3.99 -0.07 20.97
C GLY A 30 -2.87 0.04 19.93
N LEU A 31 -2.81 -0.91 18.97
CA LEU A 31 -1.86 -0.83 17.86
C LEU A 31 -2.19 0.35 16.93
N VAL A 32 -3.47 0.60 16.64
CA VAL A 32 -3.90 1.77 15.85
C VAL A 32 -3.47 3.07 16.52
N ASP A 33 -3.70 3.21 17.82
CA ASP A 33 -3.28 4.39 18.60
C ASP A 33 -1.75 4.58 18.57
N GLY A 34 -0.99 3.48 18.73
CA GLY A 34 0.48 3.48 18.66
C GLY A 34 0.99 3.87 17.27
N ALA A 35 0.44 3.28 16.21
CA ALA A 35 0.82 3.58 14.83
C ALA A 35 0.49 5.03 14.46
N LEU A 36 -0.68 5.53 14.84
CA LEU A 36 -1.09 6.92 14.61
C LEU A 36 -0.15 7.90 15.36
N GLY A 37 0.12 7.63 16.63
CA GLY A 37 1.06 8.44 17.42
C GLY A 37 2.47 8.43 16.84
N TYR A 38 2.92 7.30 16.32
CA TYR A 38 4.24 7.17 15.67
C TYR A 38 4.32 7.96 14.37
N VAL A 39 3.31 7.88 13.51
CA VAL A 39 3.31 8.65 12.26
C VAL A 39 3.29 10.14 12.57
N LEU A 40 2.40 10.60 13.44
CA LEU A 40 2.27 12.03 13.77
C LEU A 40 3.49 12.59 14.52
N GLY A 41 4.08 11.79 15.41
CA GLY A 41 5.14 12.25 16.30
C GLY A 41 6.57 11.98 15.84
N CYS A 42 6.78 10.98 14.97
CA CYS A 42 8.10 10.48 14.65
C CYS A 42 8.45 10.43 13.16
N THR A 43 7.50 10.14 12.28
CA THR A 43 7.80 9.96 10.84
C THR A 43 7.30 11.08 9.96
N ALA A 44 6.28 11.85 10.35
CA ALA A 44 5.84 13.03 9.63
C ALA A 44 6.67 14.27 9.99
N LEU A 45 7.88 14.36 9.44
CA LEU A 45 8.89 15.38 9.78
C LEU A 45 8.52 16.74 9.20
N ALA A 46 8.44 17.77 10.03
CA ALA A 46 8.36 19.17 9.57
C ALA A 46 9.70 19.57 8.93
N VAL A 47 9.70 19.91 7.64
CA VAL A 47 10.91 20.25 6.88
C VAL A 47 10.97 21.72 6.45
N ALA A 48 9.81 22.37 6.35
CA ALA A 48 9.65 23.80 6.13
C ALA A 48 8.28 24.25 6.66
N PRO A 49 8.01 25.55 6.76
CA PRO A 49 6.67 26.05 7.10
C PRO A 49 5.62 25.50 6.15
N GLY A 50 4.64 24.77 6.68
CA GLY A 50 3.56 24.12 5.90
C GLY A 50 3.98 22.96 5.02
N GLU A 51 5.15 22.37 5.23
CA GLU A 51 5.64 21.19 4.50
C GLU A 51 6.14 20.11 5.46
N ARG A 52 5.73 18.87 5.19
CA ARG A 52 6.19 17.69 5.93
C ARG A 52 6.64 16.59 4.99
N CYS A 53 7.75 15.95 5.34
CA CYS A 53 8.21 14.73 4.71
C CYS A 53 7.77 13.53 5.57
N ILE A 54 7.03 12.59 5.01
CA ILE A 54 6.74 11.32 5.68
C ILE A 54 7.86 10.33 5.33
N VAL A 55 8.59 9.91 6.37
CA VAL A 55 9.74 8.97 6.25
C VAL A 55 9.36 7.57 6.71
N THR A 56 10.14 6.56 6.31
CA THR A 56 9.83 5.16 6.56
C THR A 56 10.06 4.73 8.03
N ASP A 57 11.06 5.33 8.70
CA ASP A 57 11.30 5.20 10.14
C ASP A 57 12.08 6.41 10.69
N HIS A 58 12.08 6.58 12.01
CA HIS A 58 12.70 7.74 12.68
C HIS A 58 14.17 7.55 13.01
N ARG A 59 14.75 6.36 12.84
CA ARG A 59 16.06 6.02 13.39
C ARG A 59 17.07 5.50 12.37
N LEU A 60 16.67 4.57 11.51
CA LEU A 60 17.59 3.87 10.63
C LEU A 60 17.61 4.48 9.24
N LEU A 61 16.44 4.76 8.69
CA LEU A 61 16.28 5.30 7.34
C LEU A 61 15.28 6.45 7.34
N GLN A 62 15.73 7.63 7.71
CA GLN A 62 14.93 8.86 7.59
C GLN A 62 14.85 9.28 6.12
N LEU A 63 14.33 8.40 5.29
CA LEU A 63 14.13 8.55 3.86
C LEU A 63 12.65 8.37 3.55
N SER A 64 12.20 8.99 2.47
CA SER A 64 10.83 8.87 1.97
C SER A 64 10.81 8.02 0.71
N TRP A 65 10.04 6.94 0.75
CA TRP A 65 9.50 6.24 -0.42
C TRP A 65 8.06 6.68 -0.59
N THR A 66 7.61 7.01 -1.78
CA THR A 66 6.22 7.42 -2.00
C THR A 66 5.24 6.30 -1.65
N ARG A 67 5.65 5.05 -1.82
CA ARG A 67 4.90 3.85 -1.40
C ARG A 67 4.69 3.84 0.11
N ASP A 68 5.77 3.89 0.89
CA ASP A 68 5.71 3.86 2.37
C ASP A 68 4.94 5.05 2.93
N ALA A 69 5.13 6.23 2.34
CA ALA A 69 4.43 7.46 2.72
C ALA A 69 2.93 7.34 2.47
N TYR A 70 2.51 6.77 1.32
CA TYR A 70 1.11 6.56 0.98
C TYR A 70 0.36 5.73 2.04
N TYR A 71 0.93 4.61 2.50
CA TYR A 71 0.27 3.79 3.52
C TYR A 71 0.19 4.49 4.88
N GLN A 72 1.18 5.32 5.21
CA GLN A 72 1.13 6.16 6.42
C GLN A 72 0.09 7.29 6.26
N ALA A 73 0.04 7.96 5.11
CA ALA A 73 -0.98 8.96 4.80
C ALA A 73 -2.39 8.35 4.82
N SER A 74 -2.56 7.12 4.32
CA SER A 74 -3.84 6.41 4.36
C SER A 74 -4.32 6.14 5.78
N LEU A 75 -3.42 5.83 6.73
CA LEU A 75 -3.76 5.77 8.15
C LEU A 75 -4.24 7.14 8.66
N LEU A 76 -3.51 8.21 8.35
CA LEU A 76 -3.86 9.56 8.78
C LEU A 76 -5.24 9.97 8.24
N LEU A 77 -5.53 9.68 6.97
CA LEU A 77 -6.82 9.97 6.34
C LEU A 77 -7.95 9.12 6.95
N ALA A 78 -7.73 7.84 7.19
CA ALA A 78 -8.72 6.98 7.87
C ALA A 78 -9.02 7.44 9.30
N ALA A 79 -8.03 8.01 9.98
CA ALA A 79 -8.14 8.51 11.35
C ALA A 79 -8.60 9.99 11.44
N CYS A 80 -8.77 10.72 10.34
CA CYS A 80 -8.97 12.19 10.37
C CYS A 80 -10.22 12.64 11.16
N ARG A 81 -11.22 11.77 11.30
CA ARG A 81 -12.41 12.05 12.16
C ARG A 81 -12.11 11.88 13.64
N LEU A 82 -11.12 11.09 14.01
CA LEU A 82 -10.68 10.85 15.39
C LEU A 82 -9.61 11.87 15.78
N GLU A 83 -8.74 12.20 14.85
CA GLU A 83 -7.62 13.12 14.98
C GLU A 83 -7.62 14.14 13.81
N PRO A 84 -8.37 15.25 13.94
CA PRO A 84 -8.53 16.22 12.84
C PRO A 84 -7.21 16.82 12.34
N HIS A 85 -6.17 16.88 13.19
CA HIS A 85 -4.84 17.36 12.80
C HIS A 85 -4.18 16.47 11.72
N ALA A 86 -4.53 15.20 11.67
CA ALA A 86 -3.99 14.24 10.70
C ALA A 86 -4.22 14.68 9.24
N LEU A 87 -5.38 15.28 8.95
CA LEU A 87 -5.68 15.80 7.62
C LEU A 87 -4.71 16.92 7.19
N GLY A 88 -4.37 17.82 8.12
CA GLY A 88 -3.39 18.88 7.88
C GLY A 88 -2.00 18.33 7.60
N VAL A 89 -1.59 17.27 8.30
CA VAL A 89 -0.30 16.58 8.07
C VAL A 89 -0.20 16.02 6.66
N VAL A 90 -1.27 15.39 6.15
CA VAL A 90 -1.30 14.87 4.77
C VAL A 90 -1.28 16.01 3.75
N ALA A 91 -2.00 17.12 3.98
CA ALA A 91 -1.94 18.28 3.10
C ALA A 91 -0.51 18.86 3.01
N GLU A 92 0.18 18.98 4.16
CA GLU A 92 1.57 19.44 4.23
C GLU A 92 2.54 18.46 3.56
N HIS A 93 2.26 17.13 3.65
CA HIS A 93 3.04 16.10 2.93
C HIS A 93 2.84 16.19 1.42
N LEU A 94 1.61 16.32 0.95
CA LEU A 94 1.31 16.51 -0.47
C LEU A 94 2.01 17.75 -1.03
N ARG A 95 2.05 18.86 -0.27
CA ARG A 95 2.79 20.07 -0.68
C ARG A 95 4.29 19.80 -0.81
N TRP A 96 4.89 19.06 0.12
CA TRP A 96 6.29 18.64 0.05
C TRP A 96 6.54 17.69 -1.12
N LEU A 97 5.71 16.66 -1.26
CA LEU A 97 5.84 15.60 -2.26
C LEU A 97 5.76 16.14 -3.70
N TRP A 98 4.84 17.07 -3.95
CA TRP A 98 4.60 17.62 -5.28
C TRP A 98 5.37 18.92 -5.56
N GLY A 99 5.74 19.67 -4.53
CA GLY A 99 6.39 20.97 -4.66
C GLY A 99 7.90 20.96 -4.41
N ARG A 100 8.37 20.14 -3.46
CA ARG A 100 9.78 20.13 -3.04
C ARG A 100 10.57 18.94 -3.55
N CYS A 101 9.98 17.75 -3.69
CA CYS A 101 10.68 16.59 -4.20
C CYS A 101 11.21 16.84 -5.60
N ASP A 102 12.48 16.48 -5.82
CA ASP A 102 13.03 16.37 -7.16
C ASP A 102 12.32 15.24 -7.91
N ARG A 103 11.62 15.61 -8.98
CA ARG A 103 10.85 14.72 -9.84
C ARG A 103 11.41 14.68 -11.27
N THR A 104 12.67 15.03 -11.44
CA THR A 104 13.34 14.92 -12.73
C THR A 104 13.39 13.45 -13.15
N GLY A 105 12.58 13.08 -14.14
CA GLY A 105 12.40 11.68 -14.55
C GLY A 105 11.40 10.88 -13.72
N GLY A 106 10.61 11.51 -12.84
CA GLY A 106 9.63 10.90 -11.94
C GLY A 106 10.10 10.82 -10.49
N TRP A 107 9.29 10.22 -9.62
CA TRP A 107 9.74 9.91 -8.25
C TRP A 107 10.67 8.70 -8.26
N MET A 108 11.93 8.92 -7.92
CA MET A 108 12.93 7.86 -7.79
C MET A 108 12.69 7.03 -6.52
N ARG A 109 13.42 5.92 -6.37
CA ARG A 109 13.24 4.95 -5.28
C ARG A 109 13.10 5.61 -3.91
N SER A 110 14.00 6.53 -3.53
CA SER A 110 13.91 7.22 -2.26
C SER A 110 14.39 8.68 -2.29
N HIS A 111 13.84 9.49 -1.39
CA HIS A 111 14.16 10.91 -1.25
C HIS A 111 14.60 11.23 0.17
N LEU A 112 15.52 12.18 0.29
CA LEU A 112 15.87 12.82 1.55
C LEU A 112 14.75 13.78 1.99
N PRO A 113 14.63 14.11 3.28
CA PRO A 113 13.61 15.07 3.77
C PRO A 113 13.67 16.46 3.11
N ASN A 114 14.82 16.87 2.59
CA ASN A 114 14.97 18.13 1.85
C ASN A 114 14.43 18.04 0.40
N GLY A 115 13.95 16.88 -0.04
CA GLY A 115 13.40 16.64 -1.38
C GLY A 115 14.40 16.12 -2.40
N ALA A 116 15.70 16.08 -2.09
CA ALA A 116 16.70 15.55 -3.01
C ALA A 116 16.57 14.02 -3.17
N VAL A 117 16.82 13.54 -4.39
CA VAL A 117 16.90 12.09 -4.66
C VAL A 117 18.07 11.50 -3.87
N LYS A 118 17.82 10.38 -3.17
CA LYS A 118 18.84 9.60 -2.49
C LYS A 118 19.26 8.41 -3.34
N ASP A 119 18.30 7.65 -3.84
CA ASP A 119 18.51 6.46 -4.66
C ASP A 119 17.80 6.62 -6.01
N GLN A 120 18.54 6.51 -7.11
CA GLN A 120 18.09 6.88 -8.46
C GLN A 120 17.37 5.75 -9.22
N ALA A 121 17.15 4.57 -8.61
CA ALA A 121 16.42 3.51 -9.28
C ALA A 121 14.97 3.91 -9.56
N PHE A 122 14.47 3.56 -10.75
CA PHE A 122 13.09 3.83 -11.13
C PHE A 122 12.19 2.67 -10.71
N GLN A 123 11.17 3.00 -9.91
CA GLN A 123 10.11 2.08 -9.53
C GLN A 123 8.78 2.61 -10.06
N ALA A 124 8.09 1.81 -10.87
CA ALA A 124 6.87 2.25 -11.53
C ALA A 124 5.70 2.46 -10.57
N ASP A 125 5.63 1.70 -9.47
CA ASP A 125 4.64 1.87 -8.41
C ASP A 125 4.78 3.21 -7.68
N GLN A 126 6.01 3.69 -7.51
CA GLN A 126 6.30 4.97 -6.87
C GLN A 126 5.70 6.17 -7.62
N GLN A 127 5.40 6.03 -8.91
CA GLN A 127 4.75 7.06 -9.70
C GLN A 127 3.23 7.14 -9.46
N LEU A 128 2.64 6.05 -8.98
CA LEU A 128 1.19 5.89 -8.82
C LEU A 128 0.70 6.27 -7.42
N TYR A 129 1.51 6.03 -6.39
CA TYR A 129 1.13 6.33 -5.02
C TYR A 129 0.87 7.82 -4.74
N PRO A 130 1.65 8.79 -5.26
CA PRO A 130 1.35 10.21 -5.10
C PRO A 130 0.00 10.63 -5.70
N LEU A 131 -0.39 10.01 -6.80
CA LEU A 131 -1.71 10.22 -7.41
C LEU A 131 -2.82 9.71 -6.49
N LEU A 132 -2.68 8.48 -5.98
CA LEU A 132 -3.66 7.90 -5.06
C LEU A 132 -3.76 8.67 -3.75
N GLU A 133 -2.65 9.10 -3.17
CA GLU A 133 -2.63 9.90 -1.94
C GLU A 133 -3.40 11.22 -2.11
N LEU A 134 -3.20 11.91 -3.23
CA LEU A 134 -3.93 13.13 -3.56
C LEU A 134 -5.44 12.87 -3.71
N LEU A 135 -5.83 11.77 -4.39
CA LEU A 135 -7.23 11.40 -4.58
C LEU A 135 -7.89 10.98 -3.25
N ASP A 136 -7.18 10.24 -2.41
CA ASP A 136 -7.68 9.83 -1.09
C ASP A 136 -7.83 11.05 -0.16
N TYR A 137 -6.90 12.00 -0.22
CA TYR A 137 -7.05 13.28 0.48
C TYR A 137 -8.31 14.03 0.01
N ARG A 138 -8.50 14.17 -1.33
CA ARG A 138 -9.68 14.83 -1.89
C ARG A 138 -10.98 14.21 -1.40
N GLU A 139 -11.03 12.89 -1.32
CA GLU A 139 -12.20 12.16 -0.82
C GLU A 139 -12.42 12.41 0.68
N ALA A 140 -11.38 12.29 1.50
CA ALA A 140 -11.47 12.49 2.96
C ALA A 140 -11.79 13.92 3.36
N ALA A 141 -11.19 14.91 2.68
CA ALA A 141 -11.34 16.33 2.97
C ALA A 141 -12.58 16.98 2.31
N GLY A 142 -13.13 16.36 1.25
CA GLY A 142 -14.17 16.96 0.43
C GLY A 142 -13.68 18.11 -0.48
N ALA A 143 -12.38 18.45 -0.45
CA ALA A 143 -11.75 19.49 -1.24
C ALA A 143 -10.30 19.13 -1.58
N TRP A 144 -9.76 19.69 -2.66
CA TRP A 144 -8.33 19.57 -2.96
C TRP A 144 -7.49 20.33 -1.94
N PRO A 145 -6.29 19.86 -1.57
CA PRO A 145 -5.36 20.67 -0.81
C PRO A 145 -4.87 21.85 -1.66
N GLU A 146 -4.28 22.85 -1.02
CA GLU A 146 -3.62 23.93 -1.74
C GLU A 146 -2.54 23.36 -2.68
N ALA A 147 -2.57 23.78 -3.96
CA ALA A 147 -1.58 23.31 -4.92
C ALA A 147 -0.18 23.87 -4.56
N PRO A 148 0.92 23.18 -4.94
CA PRO A 148 2.25 23.67 -4.72
C PRO A 148 2.46 25.06 -5.37
N PRO A 149 3.34 25.91 -4.81
CA PRO A 149 3.65 27.21 -5.35
C PRO A 149 4.04 27.15 -6.85
N GLY A 150 3.52 28.09 -7.64
CA GLY A 150 3.75 28.15 -9.09
C GLY A 150 2.77 27.37 -9.95
N HIS A 151 1.83 26.64 -9.35
CA HIS A 151 0.78 25.90 -10.07
C HIS A 151 -0.60 26.48 -9.77
N ALA A 152 -1.42 26.64 -10.83
CA ALA A 152 -2.79 27.14 -10.69
C ALA A 152 -3.76 26.13 -10.07
N GLY A 153 -3.39 24.85 -10.07
CA GLY A 153 -4.20 23.75 -9.52
C GLY A 153 -3.56 22.39 -9.79
N TRP A 154 -4.29 21.33 -9.43
CA TRP A 154 -3.79 19.95 -9.49
C TRP A 154 -3.89 19.31 -10.87
N GLY A 155 -4.79 19.81 -11.74
CA GLY A 155 -5.08 19.15 -13.02
C GLY A 155 -3.85 18.97 -13.92
N GLU A 156 -3.05 20.04 -14.11
CA GLU A 156 -1.82 19.98 -14.90
C GLU A 156 -0.79 19.02 -14.30
N LEU A 157 -0.51 19.13 -13.00
CA LEU A 157 0.43 18.26 -12.29
C LEU A 157 0.08 16.77 -12.41
N VAL A 158 -1.20 16.45 -12.22
CA VAL A 158 -1.72 15.08 -12.34
C VAL A 158 -1.62 14.59 -13.78
N ALA A 159 -2.02 15.44 -14.75
CA ALA A 159 -1.96 15.10 -16.17
C ALA A 159 -0.53 14.86 -16.66
N ASP A 160 0.44 15.67 -16.21
CA ASP A 160 1.85 15.51 -16.56
C ASP A 160 2.42 14.24 -15.98
N THR A 161 2.15 13.95 -14.71
CA THR A 161 2.57 12.72 -14.05
C THR A 161 1.98 11.49 -14.75
N TRP A 162 0.68 11.51 -15.06
CA TRP A 162 0.01 10.41 -15.73
C TRP A 162 0.57 10.16 -17.14
N ARG A 163 0.85 11.22 -17.91
CA ARG A 163 1.43 11.13 -19.25
C ARG A 163 2.90 10.66 -19.26
N ALA A 164 3.63 10.93 -18.19
CA ALA A 164 5.02 10.53 -18.04
C ALA A 164 5.22 9.04 -17.68
N LEU A 165 4.16 8.31 -17.35
CA LEU A 165 4.26 6.87 -17.07
C LEU A 165 4.82 6.14 -18.31
N PRO A 166 5.83 5.24 -18.15
CA PRO A 166 6.42 4.47 -19.24
C PRO A 166 5.50 3.32 -19.66
N VAL A 167 4.35 3.67 -20.23
CA VAL A 167 3.38 2.69 -20.71
C VAL A 167 3.82 2.12 -22.05
N ASP A 168 3.96 0.81 -22.14
CA ASP A 168 4.19 0.10 -23.41
C ASP A 168 2.98 0.31 -24.34
N PRO A 169 3.17 0.88 -25.55
CA PRO A 169 2.04 1.23 -26.41
C PRO A 169 1.30 0.01 -26.98
N ASP A 170 1.97 -1.16 -27.08
CA ASP A 170 1.39 -2.38 -27.63
C ASP A 170 0.65 -3.19 -26.56
N LEU A 171 1.15 -3.14 -25.33
CA LEU A 171 0.66 -3.96 -24.22
C LEU A 171 -0.24 -3.18 -23.25
N GLY A 172 -0.09 -1.85 -23.18
CA GLY A 172 -0.78 -1.00 -22.22
C GLY A 172 -0.31 -1.23 -20.76
N LEU A 173 0.89 -1.79 -20.56
CA LEU A 173 1.47 -2.10 -19.27
C LEU A 173 2.58 -1.11 -18.93
N VAL A 174 2.77 -0.82 -17.63
CA VAL A 174 3.85 0.02 -17.15
C VAL A 174 5.04 -0.85 -16.76
N ALA A 175 6.21 -0.56 -17.35
CA ALA A 175 7.45 -1.23 -17.02
C ALA A 175 8.11 -0.62 -15.78
N GLY A 176 8.80 -1.45 -14.98
CA GLY A 176 9.61 -1.05 -13.84
C GLY A 176 10.97 -1.74 -13.85
N GLU A 177 11.97 -1.10 -13.24
CA GLU A 177 13.31 -1.65 -13.09
C GLU A 177 13.47 -2.49 -11.84
N GLU A 178 12.74 -2.13 -10.78
CA GLU A 178 12.75 -2.80 -9.47
C GLU A 178 11.34 -3.17 -9.03
N ASN A 179 11.26 -4.15 -8.14
CA ASN A 179 10.03 -4.54 -7.45
C ASN A 179 9.77 -3.63 -6.22
N PRO A 180 8.60 -3.74 -5.57
CA PRO A 180 8.29 -2.98 -4.36
C PRO A 180 9.18 -3.28 -3.14
N ALA A 181 10.03 -4.30 -3.20
CA ALA A 181 11.02 -4.62 -2.18
C ALA A 181 12.41 -4.01 -2.49
N ASP A 182 12.53 -3.12 -3.48
CA ASP A 182 13.78 -2.49 -3.93
C ASP A 182 14.78 -3.47 -4.58
N ASP A 183 14.32 -4.64 -5.04
CA ASP A 183 15.15 -5.61 -5.77
C ASP A 183 14.94 -5.49 -7.28
N PRO A 184 15.98 -5.74 -8.10
CA PRO A 184 15.85 -5.72 -9.55
C PRO A 184 14.77 -6.68 -10.06
N ALA A 185 13.87 -6.18 -10.91
CA ALA A 185 12.86 -7.00 -11.57
C ALA A 185 13.51 -7.92 -12.60
N SER A 186 13.10 -9.19 -12.66
CA SER A 186 13.61 -10.15 -13.64
C SER A 186 12.94 -10.00 -15.01
N LEU A 187 11.69 -9.53 -15.02
CA LEU A 187 10.88 -9.22 -16.19
C LEU A 187 10.24 -7.84 -16.03
N PRO A 188 9.98 -7.10 -17.11
CA PRO A 188 9.66 -5.67 -17.06
C PRO A 188 8.33 -5.34 -16.38
N TYR A 189 7.36 -6.26 -16.40
CA TYR A 189 6.01 -5.97 -15.91
C TYR A 189 5.71 -6.76 -14.66
N LEU A 190 5.52 -6.04 -13.54
CA LEU A 190 5.14 -6.58 -12.24
C LEU A 190 3.62 -6.56 -12.08
N LEU A 191 3.04 -7.64 -11.59
CA LEU A 191 1.59 -7.75 -11.38
C LEU A 191 1.06 -6.67 -10.42
N SER A 192 1.68 -6.51 -9.26
CA SER A 192 1.26 -5.53 -8.24
C SER A 192 1.21 -4.11 -8.79
N THR A 193 2.20 -3.74 -9.62
CA THR A 193 2.22 -2.44 -10.30
C THR A 193 1.06 -2.28 -11.29
N GLN A 194 0.70 -3.35 -12.03
CA GLN A 194 -0.43 -3.27 -12.95
C GLN A 194 -1.78 -3.19 -12.22
N VAL A 195 -1.93 -3.90 -11.10
CA VAL A 195 -3.11 -3.76 -10.22
C VAL A 195 -3.23 -2.31 -9.73
N LEU A 196 -2.11 -1.72 -9.29
CA LEU A 196 -2.05 -0.33 -8.84
C LEU A 196 -2.37 0.65 -9.98
N LEU A 197 -1.82 0.43 -11.19
CA LEU A 197 -2.13 1.22 -12.39
C LEU A 197 -3.61 1.19 -12.72
N TRP A 198 -4.21 -0.01 -12.72
CA TRP A 198 -5.65 -0.16 -12.93
C TRP A 198 -6.47 0.61 -11.90
N HIS A 199 -6.10 0.48 -10.61
CA HIS A 199 -6.77 1.18 -9.52
C HIS A 199 -6.67 2.71 -9.68
N THR A 200 -5.47 3.22 -9.95
CA THR A 200 -5.21 4.65 -10.15
C THR A 200 -6.02 5.20 -11.35
N ALA A 201 -6.02 4.49 -12.49
CA ALA A 201 -6.82 4.89 -13.65
C ALA A 201 -8.32 4.97 -13.33
N THR A 202 -8.83 3.99 -12.57
CA THR A 202 -10.23 3.94 -12.14
C THR A 202 -10.58 5.11 -11.21
N ARG A 203 -9.69 5.43 -10.25
CA ARG A 203 -9.86 6.54 -9.32
C ARG A 203 -9.77 7.90 -10.03
N LEU A 204 -8.79 8.10 -10.90
CA LEU A 204 -8.65 9.31 -11.73
C LEU A 204 -9.88 9.52 -12.62
N ARG A 205 -10.43 8.45 -13.20
CA ARG A 205 -11.64 8.54 -14.02
C ARG A 205 -12.83 9.13 -13.25
N ALA A 206 -12.99 8.75 -11.98
CA ALA A 206 -14.09 9.26 -11.15
C ALA A 206 -14.01 10.78 -10.91
N LEU A 207 -12.81 11.36 -10.95
CA LEU A 207 -12.55 12.78 -10.72
C LEU A 207 -12.05 13.51 -11.99
N ALA A 208 -12.16 12.87 -13.16
CA ALA A 208 -11.61 13.38 -14.42
C ALA A 208 -12.11 14.79 -14.76
N GLY A 209 -13.39 15.09 -14.53
CA GLY A 209 -13.96 16.40 -14.76
C GLY A 209 -13.37 17.51 -13.88
N GLU A 210 -13.05 17.21 -12.61
CA GLU A 210 -12.40 18.16 -11.70
C GLU A 210 -10.93 18.42 -12.06
N LEU A 211 -10.26 17.41 -12.65
CA LEU A 211 -8.85 17.45 -13.03
C LEU A 211 -8.60 17.84 -14.48
N GLY A 212 -9.65 18.03 -15.27
CA GLY A 212 -9.52 18.32 -16.70
C GLY A 212 -8.92 17.16 -17.51
N LEU A 213 -9.14 15.91 -17.07
CA LEU A 213 -8.64 14.70 -17.72
C LEU A 213 -9.71 14.08 -18.62
N GLU A 214 -9.27 13.32 -19.63
CA GLU A 214 -10.16 12.59 -20.53
C GLU A 214 -10.65 11.27 -19.89
N ALA A 215 -11.86 11.26 -19.33
CA ALA A 215 -12.44 10.12 -18.63
C ALA A 215 -12.49 8.84 -19.50
N ARG A 216 -12.71 8.99 -20.83
CA ARG A 216 -12.73 7.86 -21.77
C ARG A 216 -11.35 7.23 -21.95
N ALA A 217 -10.29 8.03 -21.99
CA ALA A 217 -8.92 7.53 -22.09
C ALA A 217 -8.54 6.74 -20.83
N LEU A 218 -8.88 7.27 -19.65
CA LEU A 218 -8.66 6.58 -18.37
C LEU A 218 -9.43 5.26 -18.27
N ALA A 219 -10.68 5.22 -18.74
CA ALA A 219 -11.47 3.99 -18.84
C ALA A 219 -10.79 2.98 -19.77
N GLY A 220 -10.33 3.41 -20.95
CA GLY A 220 -9.60 2.55 -21.89
C GLY A 220 -8.32 1.97 -21.28
N THR A 221 -7.56 2.77 -20.53
CA THR A 221 -6.39 2.26 -19.80
C THR A 221 -6.79 1.21 -18.77
N ALA A 222 -7.81 1.47 -17.95
CA ALA A 222 -8.26 0.51 -16.94
C ALA A 222 -8.72 -0.82 -17.58
N ASP A 223 -9.48 -0.76 -18.69
CA ASP A 223 -9.96 -1.95 -19.40
C ASP A 223 -8.79 -2.73 -20.02
N THR A 224 -7.82 -2.05 -20.65
CA THR A 224 -6.63 -2.67 -21.22
C THR A 224 -5.79 -3.37 -20.17
N VAL A 225 -5.52 -2.72 -19.04
CA VAL A 225 -4.73 -3.29 -17.94
C VAL A 225 -5.46 -4.48 -17.32
N ARG A 226 -6.77 -4.39 -17.09
CA ARG A 226 -7.58 -5.52 -16.57
C ARG A 226 -7.51 -6.73 -17.51
N ALA A 227 -7.64 -6.51 -18.82
CA ALA A 227 -7.52 -7.57 -19.82
C ALA A 227 -6.11 -8.18 -19.83
N ALA A 228 -5.07 -7.33 -19.76
CA ALA A 228 -3.69 -7.79 -19.73
C ALA A 228 -3.37 -8.62 -18.46
N ILE A 229 -3.87 -8.22 -17.30
CA ILE A 229 -3.75 -9.01 -16.05
C ILE A 229 -4.35 -10.39 -16.25
N ARG A 230 -5.57 -10.47 -16.78
CA ARG A 230 -6.28 -11.73 -17.00
C ARG A 230 -5.61 -12.64 -18.05
N ASP A 231 -5.06 -12.06 -19.12
CA ASP A 231 -4.64 -12.80 -20.31
C ASP A 231 -3.11 -13.00 -20.39
N ARG A 232 -2.30 -12.11 -19.79
CA ARG A 232 -0.83 -12.11 -19.90
C ARG A 232 -0.11 -12.43 -18.59
N PHE A 233 -0.72 -12.14 -17.43
CA PHE A 233 -0.17 -12.53 -16.14
C PHE A 233 -0.71 -13.89 -15.69
N VAL A 234 -0.64 -14.88 -16.54
CA VAL A 234 -1.22 -16.20 -16.29
C VAL A 234 -0.13 -17.28 -16.32
N CYS A 235 -0.07 -18.08 -15.27
CA CYS A 235 0.81 -19.23 -15.20
C CYS A 235 0.14 -20.41 -14.48
N PRO A 236 0.57 -21.67 -14.77
CA PRO A 236 0.13 -22.81 -13.99
C PRO A 236 0.72 -22.75 -12.58
N GLY A 237 -0.06 -23.11 -11.57
CA GLY A 237 0.34 -23.16 -10.17
C GLY A 237 -0.17 -24.42 -9.46
N PRO A 238 0.25 -24.64 -8.21
CA PRO A 238 -0.16 -25.82 -7.44
C PRO A 238 -1.65 -25.82 -7.07
N PHE A 239 -2.29 -24.66 -7.09
CA PHE A 239 -3.72 -24.49 -6.76
C PHE A 239 -4.59 -24.20 -8.00
N GLY A 240 -4.05 -24.43 -9.20
CA GLY A 240 -4.68 -24.15 -10.48
C GLY A 240 -4.00 -23.03 -11.23
N THR A 241 -4.66 -22.54 -12.27
CA THR A 241 -4.20 -21.37 -13.02
C THR A 241 -4.23 -20.14 -12.11
N GLN A 242 -3.10 -19.44 -12.01
CA GLN A 242 -2.92 -18.29 -11.12
C GLN A 242 -2.27 -17.12 -11.85
N TRP A 243 -2.25 -15.96 -11.23
CA TRP A 243 -1.49 -14.84 -11.72
C TRP A 243 0.01 -15.05 -11.52
N ALA A 244 0.79 -14.66 -12.52
CA ALA A 244 2.24 -14.59 -12.44
C ALA A 244 2.67 -13.32 -11.70
N TYR A 245 3.79 -13.38 -11.02
CA TYR A 245 4.40 -12.23 -10.33
C TYR A 245 4.93 -11.19 -11.32
N GLU A 246 5.65 -11.68 -12.34
CA GLU A 246 6.25 -10.89 -13.41
C GLU A 246 5.97 -11.53 -14.76
N THR A 247 5.91 -10.71 -15.82
CA THR A 247 5.83 -11.17 -17.21
C THR A 247 6.56 -10.22 -18.14
N ASP A 248 7.00 -10.74 -19.32
CA ASP A 248 7.42 -9.91 -20.45
C ASP A 248 6.23 -9.55 -21.39
N GLY A 249 5.01 -9.97 -21.04
CA GLY A 249 3.81 -9.77 -21.84
C GLY A 249 3.76 -10.57 -23.14
N ARG A 250 4.79 -11.41 -23.42
CA ARG A 250 5.01 -12.15 -24.69
C ARG A 250 5.17 -13.66 -24.47
N GLY A 251 4.84 -14.16 -23.29
CA GLY A 251 4.80 -15.60 -22.97
C GLY A 251 5.81 -16.05 -21.90
N ARG A 252 6.77 -15.21 -21.52
CA ARG A 252 7.62 -15.49 -20.36
C ARG A 252 6.96 -14.92 -19.10
N SER A 253 6.94 -15.73 -18.04
CA SER A 253 6.41 -15.32 -16.74
C SER A 253 7.18 -15.97 -15.61
N ARG A 254 7.16 -15.34 -14.44
CA ARG A 254 7.75 -15.86 -13.21
C ARG A 254 6.67 -16.06 -12.17
N ARG A 255 6.67 -17.25 -11.55
CA ARG A 255 5.82 -17.58 -10.41
C ARG A 255 6.58 -17.30 -9.11
N TYR A 256 6.12 -16.32 -8.37
CA TYR A 256 6.63 -15.87 -7.08
C TYR A 256 5.52 -15.06 -6.40
N HIS A 257 5.64 -14.78 -5.14
CA HIS A 257 4.86 -13.73 -4.47
C HIS A 257 5.66 -13.19 -3.30
N ASP A 258 5.58 -11.87 -3.08
CA ASP A 258 6.37 -11.13 -2.12
C ASP A 258 5.49 -10.46 -1.06
N ALA A 259 6.02 -10.32 0.16
CA ALA A 259 5.32 -9.62 1.23
C ALA A 259 5.06 -8.14 0.94
N ASN A 260 5.84 -7.52 0.06
CA ASN A 260 5.68 -6.12 -0.32
C ASN A 260 4.59 -5.88 -1.39
N ASP A 261 4.04 -6.97 -2.00
CA ASP A 261 3.04 -6.88 -3.07
C ASP A 261 1.60 -6.72 -2.57
N LEU A 262 1.36 -5.76 -1.69
CA LEU A 262 0.03 -5.46 -1.13
C LEU A 262 -1.06 -5.26 -2.21
N PRO A 263 -0.80 -4.55 -3.35
CA PRO A 263 -1.82 -4.34 -4.38
C PRO A 263 -2.44 -5.63 -4.90
N THR A 264 -1.66 -6.71 -5.04
CA THR A 264 -2.18 -8.02 -5.48
C THR A 264 -3.18 -8.60 -4.46
N ALA A 265 -2.87 -8.53 -3.17
CA ALA A 265 -3.79 -8.98 -2.12
C ALA A 265 -5.03 -8.08 -2.02
N PHE A 266 -4.89 -6.77 -2.30
CA PHE A 266 -5.96 -5.77 -2.23
C PHE A 266 -6.81 -5.71 -3.50
N ALA A 267 -6.50 -6.45 -4.54
CA ALA A 267 -7.24 -6.44 -5.80
C ALA A 267 -8.77 -6.54 -5.64
N PRO A 268 -9.32 -7.45 -4.79
CA PRO A 268 -10.76 -7.48 -4.54
C PRO A 268 -11.27 -6.29 -3.70
N LEU A 269 -10.49 -5.76 -2.76
CA LEU A 269 -10.87 -4.60 -1.98
C LEU A 269 -11.07 -3.37 -2.88
N TRP A 270 -10.27 -3.27 -3.94
CA TRP A 270 -10.32 -2.20 -4.93
C TRP A 270 -11.32 -2.46 -6.07
N GLY A 271 -11.90 -3.68 -6.14
CA GLY A 271 -12.90 -4.04 -7.14
C GLY A 271 -12.33 -4.47 -8.50
N LEU A 272 -11.04 -4.83 -8.58
CA LEU A 272 -10.46 -5.39 -9.81
C LEU A 272 -11.09 -6.73 -10.16
N CYS A 273 -11.34 -7.57 -9.17
CA CYS A 273 -11.99 -8.88 -9.29
C CYS A 273 -12.83 -9.15 -8.03
N PRO A 274 -13.82 -10.07 -8.10
CA PRO A 274 -14.50 -10.53 -6.89
C PRO A 274 -13.57 -11.42 -6.04
N PRO A 275 -13.82 -11.55 -4.72
CA PRO A 275 -13.04 -12.46 -3.86
C PRO A 275 -13.04 -13.92 -4.31
N GLU A 276 -14.07 -14.35 -5.03
CA GLU A 276 -14.24 -15.71 -5.58
C GLU A 276 -13.51 -15.92 -6.91
N ASP A 277 -12.82 -14.90 -7.45
CA ASP A 277 -12.04 -15.03 -8.67
C ASP A 277 -11.03 -16.17 -8.54
N ARG A 278 -11.06 -17.10 -9.50
CA ARG A 278 -10.27 -18.33 -9.42
C ARG A 278 -8.77 -18.08 -9.53
N GLN A 279 -8.37 -17.13 -10.39
CA GLN A 279 -6.95 -16.83 -10.58
C GLN A 279 -6.40 -16.09 -9.37
N TRP A 280 -7.11 -15.08 -8.85
CA TRP A 280 -6.72 -14.39 -7.63
C TRP A 280 -6.68 -15.34 -6.43
N SER A 281 -7.70 -16.15 -6.22
CA SER A 281 -7.75 -17.13 -5.13
C SER A 281 -6.60 -18.14 -5.21
N ALA A 282 -6.27 -18.66 -6.41
CA ALA A 282 -5.12 -19.55 -6.60
C ALA A 282 -3.79 -18.84 -6.34
N THR A 283 -3.68 -17.56 -6.75
CA THR A 283 -2.51 -16.71 -6.49
C THR A 283 -2.29 -16.53 -4.98
N MET A 284 -3.33 -16.16 -4.24
CA MET A 284 -3.21 -15.95 -2.80
C MET A 284 -2.97 -17.24 -2.03
N ARG A 285 -3.56 -18.37 -2.47
CA ARG A 285 -3.23 -19.69 -1.90
C ARG A 285 -1.77 -20.06 -2.12
N PHE A 286 -1.23 -19.81 -3.31
CA PHE A 286 0.19 -20.03 -3.59
C PHE A 286 1.09 -19.07 -2.78
N ALA A 287 0.75 -17.80 -2.70
CA ALA A 287 1.48 -16.79 -1.93
C ALA A 287 1.69 -17.23 -0.48
N LEU A 288 0.66 -17.86 0.10
CA LEU A 288 0.57 -18.26 1.50
C LEU A 288 0.86 -19.75 1.72
N ASP A 289 1.66 -20.36 0.85
CA ASP A 289 2.00 -21.78 0.87
C ASP A 289 3.52 -21.98 0.77
N PRO A 290 4.10 -23.02 1.40
CA PRO A 290 5.51 -23.37 1.27
C PRO A 290 6.03 -23.59 -0.16
N ALA A 291 5.16 -23.79 -1.14
CA ALA A 291 5.53 -23.84 -2.55
C ALA A 291 5.98 -22.47 -3.12
N ASN A 292 5.64 -21.36 -2.45
CA ASN A 292 6.16 -20.04 -2.77
C ASN A 292 7.58 -19.88 -2.20
N PRO A 293 8.60 -19.56 -3.03
CA PRO A 293 9.96 -19.31 -2.54
C PRO A 293 10.07 -18.16 -1.51
N GLY A 294 9.09 -17.24 -1.50
CA GLY A 294 8.98 -16.17 -0.50
C GLY A 294 8.46 -16.64 0.87
N TRP A 295 8.02 -17.89 0.99
CA TRP A 295 7.51 -18.43 2.26
C TRP A 295 8.62 -18.79 3.23
N SER A 296 8.53 -18.34 4.48
CA SER A 296 9.44 -18.68 5.58
C SER A 296 8.81 -19.74 6.47
N PRO A 297 9.38 -20.99 6.55
CA PRO A 297 8.81 -22.05 7.37
C PRO A 297 9.13 -21.87 8.86
N GLY A 298 8.19 -22.23 9.76
CA GLY A 298 8.38 -22.20 11.21
C GLY A 298 7.07 -22.00 11.98
N ARG A 299 7.16 -22.04 13.32
CA ARG A 299 6.01 -21.76 14.19
C ARG A 299 5.43 -20.34 13.95
N TRP A 300 6.31 -19.42 13.62
CA TRP A 300 6.03 -18.02 13.28
C TRP A 300 6.21 -17.78 11.78
N GLY A 301 6.18 -18.86 11.00
CA GLY A 301 6.36 -18.80 9.56
C GLY A 301 5.21 -18.10 8.85
N GLY A 302 5.51 -17.58 7.69
CA GLY A 302 4.56 -16.84 6.86
C GLY A 302 5.21 -16.31 5.59
N LEU A 303 4.50 -15.46 4.88
CA LEU A 303 5.00 -14.81 3.68
C LEU A 303 6.10 -13.82 4.07
N GLY A 304 7.22 -13.92 3.39
CA GLY A 304 8.37 -13.02 3.49
C GLY A 304 8.73 -12.42 2.15
N SER A 305 9.96 -11.93 2.06
CA SER A 305 10.55 -11.34 0.86
C SER A 305 11.95 -11.90 0.63
N ALA A 306 12.39 -11.94 -0.61
CA ALA A 306 13.79 -12.25 -0.96
C ALA A 306 14.74 -11.13 -0.52
N HIS A 307 14.24 -9.92 -0.36
CA HIS A 307 15.00 -8.72 0.03
C HIS A 307 15.64 -8.85 1.42
N THR A 308 14.82 -9.13 2.43
CA THR A 308 15.28 -9.31 3.81
C THR A 308 14.73 -10.63 4.36
N PRO A 309 15.59 -11.56 4.79
CA PRO A 309 15.16 -12.87 5.31
C PRO A 309 14.25 -12.77 6.52
N GLY A 310 13.26 -13.66 6.61
CA GLY A 310 12.33 -13.77 7.72
C GLY A 310 10.87 -13.68 7.29
N THR A 311 9.98 -13.77 8.26
CA THR A 311 8.55 -13.48 8.03
C THR A 311 8.33 -11.98 8.12
N TRP A 312 7.51 -11.45 7.23
CA TRP A 312 7.20 -10.04 7.18
C TRP A 312 5.79 -9.76 7.73
N PRO A 313 5.62 -8.75 8.59
CA PRO A 313 4.28 -8.30 8.99
C PRO A 313 3.38 -7.91 7.81
N LEU A 314 3.95 -7.36 6.72
CA LEU A 314 3.21 -7.11 5.48
C LEU A 314 2.66 -8.40 4.86
N GLY A 315 3.40 -9.52 4.96
CA GLY A 315 2.94 -10.84 4.55
C GLY A 315 1.78 -11.34 5.43
N ASP A 316 1.84 -11.13 6.74
CA ASP A 316 0.74 -11.47 7.65
C ASP A 316 -0.50 -10.61 7.39
N ILE A 317 -0.33 -9.32 7.01
CA ILE A 317 -1.43 -8.45 6.59
C ILE A 317 -2.10 -8.99 5.33
N GLN A 318 -1.31 -9.42 4.33
CA GLN A 318 -1.85 -10.06 3.13
C GLN A 318 -2.60 -11.35 3.48
N GLU A 319 -2.05 -12.17 4.40
CA GLU A 319 -2.73 -13.38 4.87
C GLU A 319 -4.06 -13.07 5.55
N TRP A 320 -4.08 -12.09 6.45
CA TRP A 320 -5.32 -11.65 7.11
C TRP A 320 -6.37 -11.18 6.10
N VAL A 321 -5.98 -10.32 5.16
CA VAL A 321 -6.90 -9.82 4.12
C VAL A 321 -7.41 -10.94 3.24
N ALA A 322 -6.51 -11.70 2.61
CA ALA A 322 -6.88 -12.72 1.65
C ALA A 322 -7.74 -13.83 2.28
N THR A 323 -7.38 -14.31 3.48
CA THR A 323 -8.14 -15.37 4.15
C THR A 323 -9.48 -14.88 4.72
N SER A 324 -9.56 -13.61 5.13
CA SER A 324 -10.85 -12.98 5.45
C SER A 324 -11.80 -12.98 4.25
N LEU A 325 -11.30 -12.56 3.09
CA LEU A 325 -12.08 -12.49 1.85
C LEU A 325 -12.47 -13.88 1.32
N LEU A 326 -11.61 -14.88 1.51
CA LEU A 326 -11.85 -16.28 1.13
C LEU A 326 -12.71 -17.06 2.15
N GLY A 327 -13.11 -16.44 3.26
CA GLY A 327 -13.93 -17.06 4.30
C GLY A 327 -13.18 -18.02 5.24
N ASP A 328 -11.84 -18.11 5.16
CA ASP A 328 -11.03 -18.85 6.13
C ASP A 328 -10.77 -18.01 7.39
N THR A 329 -11.80 -17.85 8.18
CA THR A 329 -11.77 -17.00 9.38
C THR A 329 -10.76 -17.49 10.42
N ALA A 330 -10.53 -18.80 10.52
CA ALA A 330 -9.56 -19.37 11.47
C ALA A 330 -8.12 -18.98 11.08
N ARG A 331 -7.79 -18.98 9.79
CA ARG A 331 -6.48 -18.57 9.30
C ARG A 331 -6.31 -17.05 9.40
N ALA A 332 -7.34 -16.27 9.08
CA ALA A 332 -7.35 -14.83 9.25
C ALA A 332 -7.10 -14.41 10.71
N GLU A 333 -7.73 -15.10 11.67
CA GLU A 333 -7.52 -14.87 13.09
C GLU A 333 -6.09 -15.17 13.53
N ARG A 334 -5.51 -16.29 13.07
CA ARG A 334 -4.09 -16.62 13.37
C ARG A 334 -3.10 -15.60 12.80
N ALA A 335 -3.33 -15.09 11.58
CA ALA A 335 -2.51 -14.04 11.00
C ALA A 335 -2.54 -12.77 11.85
N LEU A 336 -3.74 -12.34 12.27
CA LEU A 336 -3.91 -11.19 13.13
C LEU A 336 -3.29 -11.39 14.53
N GLU A 337 -3.40 -12.60 15.10
CA GLU A 337 -2.72 -12.95 16.37
C GLU A 337 -1.20 -12.86 16.27
N ARG A 338 -0.60 -13.32 15.16
CA ARG A 338 0.85 -13.17 14.92
C ARG A 338 1.25 -11.70 14.87
N LEU A 339 0.55 -10.87 14.09
CA LEU A 339 0.78 -9.43 14.02
C LEU A 339 0.75 -8.78 15.41
N LEU A 340 -0.28 -9.06 16.19
CA LEU A 340 -0.41 -8.53 17.54
C LEU A 340 0.62 -9.10 18.53
N ALA A 341 1.14 -10.29 18.28
CA ALA A 341 2.15 -10.92 19.16
C ALA A 341 3.57 -10.43 18.86
N VAL A 342 3.88 -10.07 17.61
CA VAL A 342 5.18 -9.51 17.23
C VAL A 342 5.24 -7.99 17.36
N ALA A 343 4.10 -7.32 17.53
CA ALA A 343 4.06 -5.89 17.79
C ALA A 343 4.79 -5.53 19.10
N ALA A 344 5.52 -4.42 19.08
CA ALA A 344 6.07 -3.82 20.28
C ALA A 344 4.95 -3.35 21.24
N PRO A 345 5.26 -3.11 22.52
CA PRO A 345 4.28 -2.54 23.46
C PRO A 345 3.73 -1.18 23.03
N ASP A 346 4.45 -0.43 22.19
CA ASP A 346 4.02 0.83 21.57
C ASP A 346 3.16 0.65 20.30
N GLY A 347 2.84 -0.58 19.92
CA GLY A 347 2.01 -0.88 18.74
C GLY A 347 2.78 -0.90 17.42
N LEU A 348 4.10 -0.77 17.43
CA LEU A 348 4.90 -0.75 16.21
C LEU A 348 5.30 -2.16 15.76
N LEU A 349 5.49 -2.32 14.46
CA LEU A 349 5.87 -3.57 13.83
C LEU A 349 7.29 -3.47 13.26
N PRO A 350 8.06 -4.58 13.30
CA PRO A 350 9.35 -4.65 12.61
C PRO A 350 9.15 -4.81 11.10
N GLU A 351 10.24 -4.65 10.34
CA GLU A 351 10.28 -5.08 8.94
C GLU A 351 10.15 -6.59 8.82
N THR A 352 11.02 -7.33 9.57
CA THR A 352 10.98 -8.79 9.60
C THR A 352 11.16 -9.34 11.00
N TYR A 353 10.70 -10.57 11.19
CA TYR A 353 10.90 -11.34 12.39
C TYR A 353 11.25 -12.80 12.08
N HIS A 354 11.92 -13.44 13.04
CA HIS A 354 12.43 -14.82 12.90
C HIS A 354 11.29 -15.84 12.87
N PRO A 355 11.16 -16.68 11.83
CA PRO A 355 10.02 -17.58 11.64
C PRO A 355 9.92 -18.69 12.69
N GLY A 356 11.00 -19.02 13.39
CA GLY A 356 11.01 -20.02 14.47
C GLY A 356 10.70 -19.46 15.86
N THR A 357 11.06 -18.18 16.13
CA THR A 357 11.01 -17.60 17.49
C THR A 357 10.10 -16.38 17.63
N GLY A 358 9.72 -15.70 16.54
CA GLY A 358 8.99 -14.45 16.54
C GLY A 358 9.81 -13.22 16.97
N ARG A 359 11.12 -13.37 17.19
CA ARG A 359 12.01 -12.24 17.55
C ARG A 359 12.28 -11.39 16.32
N TRP A 360 12.33 -10.09 16.49
CA TRP A 360 12.63 -9.13 15.43
C TRP A 360 14.02 -9.39 14.83
N LEU A 361 14.12 -9.29 13.52
CA LEU A 361 15.37 -9.45 12.76
C LEU A 361 15.83 -8.12 12.15
N ALA A 362 14.92 -7.36 11.56
CA ALA A 362 15.24 -6.12 10.88
C ALA A 362 14.25 -5.01 11.25
N ARG A 363 14.71 -3.78 11.23
CA ARG A 363 13.98 -2.52 11.47
C ARG A 363 12.88 -2.64 12.53
N PRO A 364 13.19 -2.47 13.83
CA PRO A 364 12.22 -2.62 14.91
C PRO A 364 11.01 -1.66 14.81
N TRP A 365 11.17 -0.53 14.13
CA TRP A 365 10.16 0.52 14.01
C TRP A 365 9.89 0.87 12.53
N PHE A 366 9.38 -0.08 11.78
CA PHE A 366 9.02 0.13 10.39
C PHE A 366 7.57 0.63 10.28
N ALA A 367 7.38 1.87 9.81
CA ALA A 367 6.06 2.52 9.83
C ALA A 367 5.06 1.88 8.88
N TRP A 368 5.50 1.40 7.73
CA TRP A 368 4.63 0.89 6.67
C TRP A 368 3.69 -0.24 7.16
N PRO A 369 4.15 -1.37 7.75
CA PRO A 369 3.24 -2.43 8.16
C PRO A 369 2.28 -1.99 9.28
N ALA A 370 2.73 -1.22 10.26
CA ALA A 370 1.86 -0.76 11.34
C ALA A 370 0.78 0.20 10.82
N ALA A 371 1.15 1.12 9.93
CA ALA A 371 0.21 2.05 9.31
C ALA A 371 -0.79 1.32 8.41
N THR A 372 -0.35 0.34 7.60
CA THR A 372 -1.24 -0.47 6.75
C THR A 372 -2.27 -1.24 7.57
N LEU A 373 -1.82 -1.94 8.62
CA LEU A 373 -2.72 -2.68 9.50
C LEU A 373 -3.73 -1.77 10.18
N ALA A 374 -3.27 -0.62 10.68
CA ALA A 374 -4.12 0.36 11.34
C ALA A 374 -5.13 1.00 10.38
N ALA A 375 -4.72 1.35 9.16
CA ALA A 375 -5.61 1.89 8.13
C ALA A 375 -6.72 0.89 7.75
N LEU A 376 -6.37 -0.39 7.52
CA LEU A 376 -7.35 -1.46 7.28
C LEU A 376 -8.30 -1.66 8.46
N ALA A 377 -7.80 -1.61 9.69
CA ALA A 377 -8.62 -1.73 10.89
C ALA A 377 -9.63 -0.56 11.04
N LEU A 378 -9.29 0.62 10.53
CA LEU A 378 -10.16 1.80 10.45
C LEU A 378 -11.07 1.81 9.22
N GLY A 379 -10.99 0.80 8.35
CA GLY A 379 -11.87 0.63 7.19
C GLY A 379 -11.35 1.26 5.90
N ALA A 380 -10.08 1.65 5.83
CA ALA A 380 -9.48 2.10 4.57
C ALA A 380 -9.59 1.02 3.49
N TRP A 381 -9.76 1.45 2.23
CA TRP A 381 -9.82 0.62 1.01
C TRP A 381 -10.96 -0.41 0.92
N THR A 382 -11.91 -0.42 1.87
CA THR A 382 -13.00 -1.43 1.88
C THR A 382 -14.25 -1.03 1.11
N ALA A 383 -14.33 0.20 0.62
CA ALA A 383 -15.50 0.75 -0.08
C ALA A 383 -15.84 0.02 -1.40
N GLY A 384 -14.85 -0.56 -2.09
CA GLY A 384 -15.06 -1.31 -3.33
C GLY A 384 -15.88 -2.58 -3.17
N LEU A 385 -16.04 -3.07 -1.93
CA LEU A 385 -16.83 -4.26 -1.63
C LEU A 385 -18.35 -3.96 -1.55
N ASP A 386 -18.77 -2.69 -1.46
CA ASP A 386 -20.18 -2.32 -1.34
C ASP A 386 -20.92 -2.30 -2.68
N GLY A 387 -20.18 -2.21 -3.80
CA GLY A 387 -20.74 -2.23 -5.15
C GLY A 387 -21.02 -3.62 -5.75
N ALA A 388 -20.50 -4.68 -5.17
CA ALA A 388 -20.60 -6.04 -5.73
C ALA A 388 -21.89 -6.80 -5.32
N SER A 389 -22.73 -6.25 -4.44
CA SER A 389 -23.96 -6.89 -3.96
C SER A 389 -25.23 -6.38 -4.64
N GLY A 390 -25.12 -5.60 -5.71
CA GLY A 390 -26.25 -4.96 -6.43
C GLY A 390 -26.26 -5.17 -7.94
N GLY A 391 -25.78 -6.31 -8.46
CA GLY A 391 -25.84 -6.65 -9.88
C GLY A 391 -26.48 -8.00 -10.12
#